data_f51397776a967ca59025b87bab34c42a
#
_entry.id   f51397776a967ca59025b87bab34c42a
#
_cell.length_a   1.000
_cell.length_b   1.000
_cell.length_c   1.000
_cell.angle_alpha   90.00
_cell.angle_beta   90.00
_cell.angle_gamma   90.00
#
_symmetry.space_group_name_H-M   'P 1'
#
loop_
_entity.id
_entity.type
_entity.pdbx_description
1 polymer ?
#
loop_
_entity_poly.entity_id
_entity_poly.type
_entity_poly.pdbx_seq_one_letter_code
_entity_poly.pdbx_strand_id
1 'polypeptide(L)'
;MRMYTPAFERNISFDAFAIRDARVLLACAVAGFGIFFLLYQSAMLAAGALIIGGVLALMLRWPEIGTPVALFAIYSNVGVLAMRSQRAIQATAGTADQNPRIAIVLAAIALLLFVPLVHQLLIRKEQLIFDRGFLLMVAFFGALVTSSLFARDGRLAGARVAGYLVEGLVPYFLLTNVVRDFSTLRRATWALLLAGSLMGGLTVYQRATHTEDRIYGGMAQMGTDVTLTASGQERSLRPSGPTERGGAAGQLRAAGPIGETNRYAQILLVLLPLAVLMIRTGSSRTLQALGLAAGGLILGGLLLTFSRGAMLTGVVLLGMMACMRLLKLRHVLASVLSVSVLVAAFAPAVIARMATLEHLNSLLFRTGYTYRAPDSSAVHRYVLNAATWHVFLDHPIFGVGPGHFAEYYSVPYANRVGLIATTKKYMGHNLYLETLAETGIIGLACLLAIFFVIMHGLWRERRHWLQNHPELANAATAFFLCLCAYAISAVFAHLSYQRYFWLLVALSSAAARIIHSQRETQGMAESFSFQDGSL
;
A
#
# COMPACT_ATOMS: atom_id res chain seq x y z
N MET A 1 -21.66 8.80 44.12
CA MET A 1 -20.85 9.02 42.93
C MET A 1 -20.31 7.64 42.49
N ARG A 2 -21.11 6.86 41.77
CA ARG A 2 -20.73 5.55 41.22
C ARG A 2 -20.47 5.74 39.73
N MET A 3 -19.22 5.55 39.33
CA MET A 3 -18.84 5.57 37.93
C MET A 3 -19.54 4.43 37.19
N TYR A 4 -20.32 4.80 36.21
CA TYR A 4 -20.92 3.89 35.23
C TYR A 4 -19.81 3.47 34.27
N THR A 5 -19.28 2.27 34.45
CA THR A 5 -18.49 1.60 33.41
C THR A 5 -19.47 1.00 32.42
N PRO A 6 -19.47 1.39 31.15
CA PRO A 6 -20.30 0.73 30.16
C PRO A 6 -19.82 -0.72 30.03
N ALA A 7 -20.74 -1.65 30.22
CA ALA A 7 -20.56 -3.08 30.06
C ALA A 7 -20.13 -3.42 28.63
N PHE A 8 -18.82 -3.54 28.43
CA PHE A 8 -18.20 -4.03 27.19
C PHE A 8 -17.77 -5.49 27.30
N GLU A 9 -18.52 -6.25 28.12
CA GLU A 9 -18.47 -7.72 28.12
C GLU A 9 -19.82 -8.23 27.57
N ARG A 10 -19.96 -8.20 26.22
CA ARG A 10 -20.86 -9.19 25.61
C ARG A 10 -20.21 -10.54 25.79
N ASN A 11 -20.69 -11.29 26.77
CA ASN A 11 -20.53 -12.72 26.86
C ASN A 11 -20.73 -13.32 25.46
N ILE A 12 -19.66 -13.86 24.90
CA ILE A 12 -19.73 -14.70 23.71
C ILE A 12 -20.39 -15.99 24.19
N SER A 13 -21.72 -16.02 24.15
CA SER A 13 -22.44 -17.28 24.20
C SER A 13 -22.05 -18.02 22.93
N PHE A 14 -21.28 -19.08 23.09
CA PHE A 14 -20.90 -19.99 22.03
C PHE A 14 -22.17 -20.75 21.61
N ASP A 15 -22.90 -20.22 20.64
CA ASP A 15 -24.05 -20.89 20.07
C ASP A 15 -23.62 -22.24 19.47
N ALA A 16 -24.23 -23.30 19.98
CA ALA A 16 -24.04 -24.68 19.52
C ALA A 16 -24.29 -24.81 17.99
N PHE A 17 -25.02 -23.87 17.39
CA PHE A 17 -25.27 -23.76 15.96
C PHE A 17 -24.00 -23.47 15.15
N ALA A 18 -23.14 -22.54 15.58
CA ALA A 18 -21.90 -22.19 14.91
C ALA A 18 -20.89 -23.36 14.89
N ILE A 19 -20.93 -24.23 15.91
CA ILE A 19 -20.05 -25.42 16.00
C ILE A 19 -20.50 -26.52 15.02
N ARG A 20 -21.81 -26.67 14.80
CA ARG A 20 -22.35 -27.66 13.86
C ARG A 20 -22.04 -27.29 12.41
N ASP A 21 -22.18 -26.02 12.06
CA ASP A 21 -21.90 -25.52 10.71
C ASP A 21 -20.40 -25.51 10.38
N ALA A 22 -19.55 -25.22 11.37
CA ALA A 22 -18.10 -25.35 11.20
C ALA A 22 -17.65 -26.81 10.96
N ARG A 23 -18.31 -27.80 11.59
CA ARG A 23 -18.03 -29.22 11.34
C ARG A 23 -18.48 -29.66 9.94
N VAL A 24 -19.62 -29.19 9.46
CA VAL A 24 -20.11 -29.49 8.11
C VAL A 24 -19.18 -28.88 7.06
N LEU A 25 -18.76 -27.64 7.25
CA LEU A 25 -17.85 -26.96 6.32
C LEU A 25 -16.44 -27.56 6.36
N LEU A 26 -15.95 -27.99 7.52
CA LEU A 26 -14.71 -28.74 7.63
C LEU A 26 -14.82 -30.10 6.91
N ALA A 27 -15.93 -30.80 7.05
CA ALA A 27 -16.18 -32.04 6.33
C ALA A 27 -16.25 -31.81 4.81
N CYS A 28 -16.89 -30.75 4.34
CA CYS A 28 -16.91 -30.36 2.93
C CYS A 28 -15.51 -29.98 2.40
N ALA A 29 -14.73 -29.26 3.20
CA ALA A 29 -13.35 -28.90 2.86
C ALA A 29 -12.45 -30.13 2.77
N VAL A 30 -12.56 -31.07 3.72
CA VAL A 30 -11.82 -32.35 3.73
C VAL A 30 -12.26 -33.25 2.57
N ALA A 31 -13.55 -33.33 2.29
CA ALA A 31 -14.07 -34.09 1.14
C ALA A 31 -13.63 -33.49 -0.20
N GLY A 32 -13.73 -32.16 -0.36
CA GLY A 32 -13.22 -31.42 -1.53
C GLY A 32 -11.73 -31.62 -1.73
N PHE A 33 -10.96 -31.63 -0.63
CA PHE A 33 -9.53 -31.92 -0.63
C PHE A 33 -9.24 -33.37 -1.06
N GLY A 34 -9.98 -34.36 -0.54
CA GLY A 34 -9.83 -35.75 -0.92
C GLY A 34 -10.08 -35.96 -2.43
N ILE A 35 -11.11 -35.33 -2.98
CA ILE A 35 -11.42 -35.35 -4.42
C ILE A 35 -10.30 -34.67 -5.23
N PHE A 36 -9.80 -33.53 -4.77
CA PHE A 36 -8.71 -32.81 -5.43
C PHE A 36 -7.38 -33.61 -5.39
N PHE A 37 -7.07 -34.27 -4.25
CA PHE A 37 -5.91 -35.13 -4.13
C PHE A 37 -5.97 -36.34 -5.09
N LEU A 38 -7.14 -36.98 -5.20
CA LEU A 38 -7.36 -38.08 -6.15
C LEU A 38 -7.21 -37.64 -7.60
N LEU A 39 -7.60 -36.42 -7.93
CA LEU A 39 -7.52 -35.89 -9.30
C LEU A 39 -6.10 -35.47 -9.72
N TYR A 40 -5.29 -34.94 -8.78
CA TYR A 40 -4.01 -34.31 -9.14
C TYR A 40 -2.75 -35.02 -8.64
N GLN A 41 -2.87 -36.03 -7.77
CA GLN A 41 -1.78 -36.87 -7.25
C GLN A 41 -0.50 -36.10 -6.79
N SER A 42 -0.62 -34.83 -6.39
CA SER A 42 0.50 -33.98 -6.01
C SER A 42 0.48 -33.70 -4.51
N ALA A 43 1.44 -34.25 -3.77
CA ALA A 43 1.57 -34.05 -2.32
C ALA A 43 1.70 -32.55 -1.94
N MET A 44 2.33 -31.75 -2.79
CA MET A 44 2.54 -30.33 -2.54
C MET A 44 1.26 -29.50 -2.72
N LEU A 45 0.43 -29.85 -3.71
CA LEU A 45 -0.88 -29.23 -3.89
C LEU A 45 -1.87 -29.69 -2.82
N ALA A 46 -1.75 -30.93 -2.40
CA ALA A 46 -2.51 -31.49 -1.29
C ALA A 46 -2.21 -30.78 0.04
N ALA A 47 -0.94 -30.55 0.37
CA ALA A 47 -0.53 -29.79 1.54
C ALA A 47 -1.03 -28.33 1.46
N GLY A 48 -0.94 -27.71 0.29
CA GLY A 48 -1.48 -26.37 0.06
C GLY A 48 -3.00 -26.27 0.27
N ALA A 49 -3.75 -27.24 -0.25
CA ALA A 49 -5.20 -27.32 -0.07
C ALA A 49 -5.60 -27.60 1.37
N LEU A 50 -4.83 -28.42 2.11
CA LEU A 50 -5.03 -28.64 3.56
C LEU A 50 -4.80 -27.36 4.36
N ILE A 51 -3.73 -26.62 4.06
CA ILE A 51 -3.46 -25.34 4.71
C ILE A 51 -4.60 -24.34 4.43
N ILE A 52 -5.02 -24.23 3.18
CA ILE A 52 -6.14 -23.36 2.78
C ILE A 52 -7.44 -23.80 3.47
N GLY A 53 -7.75 -25.10 3.45
CA GLY A 53 -8.93 -25.65 4.13
C GLY A 53 -8.88 -25.44 5.65
N GLY A 54 -7.73 -25.62 6.29
CA GLY A 54 -7.51 -25.33 7.70
C GLY A 54 -7.67 -23.84 8.03
N VAL A 55 -7.14 -22.96 7.20
CA VAL A 55 -7.30 -21.49 7.34
C VAL A 55 -8.77 -21.10 7.17
N LEU A 56 -9.47 -21.65 6.17
CA LEU A 56 -10.89 -21.40 5.97
C LEU A 56 -11.75 -21.90 7.15
N ALA A 57 -11.47 -23.11 7.66
CA ALA A 57 -12.16 -23.63 8.83
C ALA A 57 -11.90 -22.78 10.09
N LEU A 58 -10.66 -22.30 10.26
CA LEU A 58 -10.28 -21.36 11.32
C LEU A 58 -11.02 -20.04 11.19
N MET A 59 -11.14 -19.52 9.97
CA MET A 59 -11.84 -18.25 9.68
C MET A 59 -13.35 -18.36 9.88
N LEU A 60 -13.95 -19.52 9.62
CA LEU A 60 -15.37 -19.74 9.92
C LEU A 60 -15.64 -19.72 11.42
N ARG A 61 -14.67 -20.19 12.22
CA ARG A 61 -14.75 -20.12 13.68
C ARG A 61 -14.42 -18.72 14.23
N TRP A 62 -13.47 -18.03 13.59
CA TRP A 62 -13.01 -16.69 13.97
C TRP A 62 -12.91 -15.80 12.73
N PRO A 63 -14.05 -15.37 12.18
CA PRO A 63 -14.08 -14.58 10.93
C PRO A 63 -13.26 -13.29 11.01
N GLU A 64 -13.04 -12.79 12.22
CA GLU A 64 -12.26 -11.60 12.48
C GLU A 64 -10.75 -11.74 12.20
N ILE A 65 -10.23 -12.99 12.10
CA ILE A 65 -8.82 -13.26 11.79
C ILE A 65 -8.54 -13.13 10.29
N GLY A 66 -9.53 -13.39 9.44
CA GLY A 66 -9.36 -13.37 8.00
C GLY A 66 -8.86 -12.04 7.46
N THR A 67 -9.42 -10.95 7.95
CA THR A 67 -9.05 -9.60 7.51
C THR A 67 -7.58 -9.24 7.80
N PRO A 68 -7.07 -9.37 9.04
CA PRO A 68 -5.66 -9.08 9.31
C PRO A 68 -4.70 -10.02 8.56
N VAL A 69 -5.04 -11.30 8.40
CA VAL A 69 -4.21 -12.25 7.63
C VAL A 69 -4.17 -11.87 6.15
N ALA A 70 -5.31 -11.51 5.54
CA ALA A 70 -5.35 -11.02 4.15
C ALA A 70 -4.52 -9.75 3.98
N LEU A 71 -4.69 -8.77 4.87
CA LEU A 71 -3.94 -7.53 4.83
C LEU A 71 -2.43 -7.75 4.97
N PHE A 72 -2.02 -8.62 5.90
CA PHE A 72 -0.62 -9.01 6.05
C PHE A 72 -0.07 -9.65 4.77
N ALA A 73 -0.80 -10.62 4.20
CA ALA A 73 -0.38 -11.33 2.99
C ALA A 73 -0.27 -10.41 1.77
N ILE A 74 -1.23 -9.49 1.59
CA ILE A 74 -1.20 -8.52 0.49
C ILE A 74 -0.08 -7.50 0.71
N TYR A 75 0.05 -6.95 1.92
CA TYR A 75 1.01 -5.89 2.20
C TYR A 75 2.45 -6.37 2.21
N SER A 76 2.73 -7.57 2.74
CA SER A 76 4.06 -8.19 2.71
C SER A 76 4.48 -8.70 1.33
N ASN A 77 3.58 -8.68 0.34
CA ASN A 77 3.81 -9.19 -1.01
C ASN A 77 4.08 -10.71 -1.12
N VAL A 78 3.82 -11.47 -0.04
CA VAL A 78 4.10 -12.92 0.00
C VAL A 78 3.39 -13.66 -1.14
N GLY A 79 2.15 -13.32 -1.45
CA GLY A 79 1.40 -13.95 -2.53
C GLY A 79 2.06 -13.80 -3.90
N VAL A 80 2.57 -12.60 -4.21
CA VAL A 80 3.26 -12.32 -5.49
C VAL A 80 4.63 -12.99 -5.54
N LEU A 81 5.33 -13.06 -4.41
CA LEU A 81 6.62 -13.75 -4.32
C LEU A 81 6.49 -15.25 -4.52
N ALA A 82 5.46 -15.87 -3.95
CA ALA A 82 5.15 -17.27 -4.18
C ALA A 82 4.93 -17.58 -5.68
N MET A 83 4.35 -16.63 -6.42
CA MET A 83 4.18 -16.75 -7.87
C MET A 83 5.50 -16.56 -8.63
N ARG A 84 6.35 -15.62 -8.21
CA ARG A 84 7.64 -15.32 -8.88
C ARG A 84 8.65 -16.46 -8.76
N SER A 85 8.76 -17.07 -7.58
CA SER A 85 9.65 -18.20 -7.36
C SER A 85 9.34 -19.37 -8.31
N GLN A 86 8.06 -19.54 -8.64
CA GLN A 86 7.61 -20.58 -9.56
C GLN A 86 7.91 -20.27 -11.05
N ARG A 87 7.84 -18.99 -11.46
CA ARG A 87 8.22 -18.59 -12.83
C ARG A 87 9.71 -18.78 -13.10
N ALA A 88 10.56 -18.52 -12.11
CA ALA A 88 12.00 -18.78 -12.24
C ALA A 88 12.31 -20.27 -12.42
N ILE A 89 11.56 -21.15 -11.75
CA ILE A 89 11.70 -22.61 -11.89
C ILE A 89 11.19 -23.10 -13.27
N GLN A 90 10.16 -22.45 -13.82
CA GLN A 90 9.54 -22.84 -15.08
C GLN A 90 10.20 -22.24 -16.33
N ALA A 91 10.86 -21.08 -16.20
CA ALA A 91 11.70 -20.53 -17.28
C ALA A 91 12.86 -21.48 -17.66
N THR A 92 13.28 -22.31 -16.71
CA THR A 92 14.22 -23.42 -16.96
C THR A 92 13.56 -24.66 -17.58
N ALA A 93 12.22 -24.79 -17.56
CA ALA A 93 11.50 -25.98 -18.00
C ALA A 93 10.73 -25.82 -19.34
N GLY A 94 10.81 -24.65 -19.99
CA GLY A 94 10.31 -24.46 -21.38
C GLY A 94 8.82 -24.48 -21.62
N THR A 95 7.96 -24.48 -20.58
CA THR A 95 6.50 -24.51 -20.72
C THR A 95 5.86 -23.25 -20.15
N ALA A 96 5.52 -22.29 -21.03
CA ALA A 96 4.88 -21.01 -20.72
C ALA A 96 3.34 -21.10 -20.73
N ASP A 97 2.73 -22.16 -20.19
CA ASP A 97 1.28 -22.28 -20.20
C ASP A 97 0.66 -22.06 -18.80
N GLN A 98 -0.56 -21.54 -18.80
CA GLN A 98 -1.34 -21.01 -17.67
C GLN A 98 -1.20 -21.84 -16.38
N ASN A 99 -0.54 -21.27 -15.37
CA ASN A 99 -0.26 -22.00 -14.15
C ASN A 99 -1.45 -21.92 -13.19
N PRO A 100 -2.19 -23.02 -12.95
CA PRO A 100 -3.36 -23.02 -12.07
C PRO A 100 -3.04 -22.61 -10.62
N ARG A 101 -1.77 -22.68 -10.22
CA ARG A 101 -1.29 -22.31 -8.87
C ARG A 101 -1.39 -20.81 -8.58
N ILE A 102 -1.25 -19.96 -9.61
CA ILE A 102 -1.41 -18.51 -9.48
C ILE A 102 -2.85 -18.15 -9.15
N ALA A 103 -3.79 -18.75 -9.85
CA ALA A 103 -5.22 -18.58 -9.61
C ALA A 103 -5.60 -19.04 -8.20
N ILE A 104 -5.02 -20.13 -7.70
CA ILE A 104 -5.28 -20.65 -6.35
C ILE A 104 -4.83 -19.64 -5.28
N VAL A 105 -3.63 -19.05 -5.40
CA VAL A 105 -3.14 -18.07 -4.41
C VAL A 105 -3.98 -16.79 -4.41
N LEU A 106 -4.35 -16.29 -5.61
CA LEU A 106 -5.23 -15.12 -5.71
C LEU A 106 -6.63 -15.42 -5.19
N ALA A 107 -7.18 -16.59 -5.50
CA ALA A 107 -8.47 -17.04 -4.97
C ALA A 107 -8.42 -17.20 -3.44
N ALA A 108 -7.35 -17.74 -2.88
CA ALA A 108 -7.18 -17.87 -1.44
C ALA A 108 -7.14 -16.49 -0.74
N ILE A 109 -6.42 -15.52 -1.29
CA ILE A 109 -6.38 -14.15 -0.77
C ILE A 109 -7.77 -13.48 -0.87
N ALA A 110 -8.48 -13.67 -1.99
CA ALA A 110 -9.84 -13.17 -2.16
C ALA A 110 -10.81 -13.81 -1.15
N LEU A 111 -10.71 -15.12 -0.93
CA LEU A 111 -11.50 -15.84 0.06
C LEU A 111 -11.24 -15.34 1.49
N LEU A 112 -10.00 -14.97 1.84
CA LEU A 112 -9.65 -14.39 3.13
C LEU A 112 -10.43 -13.10 3.44
N LEU A 113 -10.80 -12.32 2.43
CA LEU A 113 -11.65 -11.12 2.60
C LEU A 113 -13.13 -11.44 2.42
N PHE A 114 -13.47 -12.41 1.57
CA PHE A 114 -14.84 -12.75 1.25
C PHE A 114 -15.55 -13.51 2.40
N VAL A 115 -14.84 -14.41 3.10
CA VAL A 115 -15.43 -15.16 4.22
C VAL A 115 -15.92 -14.26 5.37
N PRO A 116 -15.16 -13.27 5.86
CA PRO A 116 -15.67 -12.31 6.84
C PRO A 116 -16.88 -11.52 6.33
N LEU A 117 -16.90 -11.16 5.03
CA LEU A 117 -18.05 -10.47 4.45
C LEU A 117 -19.31 -11.35 4.46
N VAL A 118 -19.19 -12.60 4.00
CA VAL A 118 -20.31 -13.55 4.01
C VAL A 118 -20.82 -13.79 5.43
N HIS A 119 -19.92 -13.93 6.40
CA HIS A 119 -20.28 -14.05 7.81
C HIS A 119 -21.09 -12.83 8.31
N GLN A 120 -20.69 -11.61 7.95
CA GLN A 120 -21.44 -10.40 8.33
C GLN A 120 -22.81 -10.34 7.67
N LEU A 121 -22.93 -10.69 6.39
CA LEU A 121 -24.19 -10.65 5.65
C LEU A 121 -25.17 -11.74 6.09
N LEU A 122 -24.71 -13.00 6.21
CA LEU A 122 -25.58 -14.14 6.44
C LEU A 122 -25.84 -14.40 7.93
N ILE A 123 -24.83 -14.21 8.79
CA ILE A 123 -24.92 -14.52 10.23
C ILE A 123 -25.29 -13.27 11.03
N ARG A 124 -24.61 -12.14 10.80
CA ARG A 124 -24.93 -10.88 11.49
C ARG A 124 -26.07 -10.11 10.87
N LYS A 125 -26.52 -10.51 9.66
CA LYS A 125 -27.59 -9.84 8.87
C LYS A 125 -27.38 -8.34 8.70
N GLU A 126 -26.11 -7.92 8.61
CA GLU A 126 -25.75 -6.53 8.42
C GLU A 126 -25.86 -6.14 6.94
N GLN A 127 -26.35 -4.93 6.67
CA GLN A 127 -26.48 -4.43 5.31
C GLN A 127 -25.15 -4.06 4.69
N LEU A 128 -25.05 -4.15 3.36
CA LEU A 128 -23.89 -3.67 2.61
C LEU A 128 -23.76 -2.15 2.70
N ILE A 129 -22.52 -1.70 2.79
CA ILE A 129 -22.16 -0.29 2.87
C ILE A 129 -21.64 0.17 1.52
N PHE A 130 -22.32 1.17 0.95
CA PHE A 130 -21.93 1.88 -0.26
C PHE A 130 -21.64 3.32 0.12
N ASP A 131 -20.41 3.60 0.55
CA ASP A 131 -19.99 4.93 0.95
C ASP A 131 -19.69 5.84 -0.26
N ARG A 132 -19.52 7.15 0.00
CA ARG A 132 -19.17 8.12 -1.06
C ARG A 132 -17.85 7.80 -1.73
N GLY A 133 -16.90 7.21 -0.98
CA GLY A 133 -15.63 6.76 -1.53
C GLY A 133 -15.83 5.66 -2.58
N PHE A 134 -16.70 4.67 -2.29
CA PHE A 134 -17.03 3.61 -3.23
C PHE A 134 -17.66 4.15 -4.52
N LEU A 135 -18.60 5.09 -4.41
CA LEU A 135 -19.22 5.70 -5.59
C LEU A 135 -18.19 6.43 -6.47
N LEU A 136 -17.24 7.13 -5.85
CA LEU A 136 -16.15 7.79 -6.57
C LEU A 136 -15.16 6.78 -7.18
N MET A 137 -14.93 5.65 -6.51
CA MET A 137 -14.14 4.54 -7.08
C MET A 137 -14.82 3.95 -8.31
N VAL A 138 -16.15 3.81 -8.30
CA VAL A 138 -16.94 3.38 -9.47
C VAL A 138 -16.88 4.43 -10.57
N ALA A 139 -16.95 5.72 -10.24
CA ALA A 139 -16.79 6.80 -11.22
C ALA A 139 -15.39 6.79 -11.85
N PHE A 140 -14.34 6.57 -11.07
CA PHE A 140 -12.97 6.42 -11.59
C PHE A 140 -12.84 5.17 -12.48
N PHE A 141 -13.48 4.05 -12.11
CA PHE A 141 -13.58 2.87 -12.99
C PHE A 141 -14.24 3.21 -14.32
N GLY A 142 -15.34 3.97 -14.30
CA GLY A 142 -16.00 4.47 -15.50
C GLY A 142 -15.08 5.33 -16.37
N ALA A 143 -14.29 6.22 -15.74
CA ALA A 143 -13.28 7.03 -16.44
C ALA A 143 -12.20 6.16 -17.11
N LEU A 144 -11.70 5.12 -16.42
CA LEU A 144 -10.74 4.17 -16.98
C LEU A 144 -11.32 3.40 -18.19
N VAL A 145 -12.57 2.93 -18.08
CA VAL A 145 -13.28 2.23 -19.18
C VAL A 145 -13.47 3.16 -20.37
N THR A 146 -13.93 4.39 -20.12
CA THR A 146 -14.14 5.38 -21.19
C THR A 146 -12.82 5.75 -21.87
N SER A 147 -11.76 5.97 -21.11
CA SER A 147 -10.41 6.24 -21.63
C SER A 147 -9.91 5.06 -22.49
N SER A 148 -10.26 3.82 -22.13
CA SER A 148 -9.86 2.62 -22.88
C SER A 148 -10.43 2.56 -24.31
N LEU A 149 -11.54 3.27 -24.58
CA LEU A 149 -12.13 3.37 -25.91
C LEU A 149 -11.25 4.18 -26.88
N PHE A 150 -10.40 5.05 -26.36
CA PHE A 150 -9.45 5.86 -27.12
C PHE A 150 -8.05 5.25 -27.14
N ALA A 151 -7.87 4.09 -26.53
CA ALA A 151 -6.59 3.42 -26.41
C ALA A 151 -6.15 2.78 -27.75
N ARG A 152 -4.87 2.90 -28.07
CA ARG A 152 -4.26 2.28 -29.25
C ARG A 152 -4.28 0.75 -29.20
N ASP A 153 -4.17 0.17 -28.00
CA ASP A 153 -4.16 -1.26 -27.72
C ASP A 153 -5.21 -1.61 -26.67
N GLY A 154 -6.35 -2.13 -27.13
CA GLY A 154 -7.45 -2.51 -26.24
C GLY A 154 -7.12 -3.65 -25.28
N ARG A 155 -6.14 -4.54 -25.59
CA ARG A 155 -5.72 -5.62 -24.69
C ARG A 155 -4.94 -5.05 -23.50
N LEU A 156 -4.02 -4.13 -23.78
CA LEU A 156 -3.25 -3.46 -22.72
C LEU A 156 -4.18 -2.63 -21.82
N ALA A 157 -5.08 -1.83 -22.40
CA ALA A 157 -6.05 -1.04 -21.66
C ALA A 157 -6.96 -1.93 -20.82
N GLY A 158 -7.52 -2.99 -21.41
CA GLY A 158 -8.37 -3.96 -20.71
C GLY A 158 -7.66 -4.64 -19.54
N ALA A 159 -6.39 -5.02 -19.69
CA ALA A 159 -5.59 -5.59 -18.61
C ALA A 159 -5.38 -4.57 -17.46
N ARG A 160 -5.20 -3.28 -17.74
CA ARG A 160 -5.08 -2.22 -16.73
C ARG A 160 -6.40 -1.95 -16.01
N VAL A 161 -7.51 -1.93 -16.74
CA VAL A 161 -8.86 -1.80 -16.16
C VAL A 161 -9.19 -3.00 -15.27
N ALA A 162 -8.90 -4.21 -15.71
CA ALA A 162 -9.05 -5.41 -14.89
C ALA A 162 -8.14 -5.38 -13.65
N GLY A 163 -6.91 -4.89 -13.78
CA GLY A 163 -5.99 -4.67 -12.66
C GLY A 163 -6.58 -3.72 -11.62
N TYR A 164 -7.18 -2.60 -12.04
CA TYR A 164 -7.86 -1.68 -11.14
C TYR A 164 -9.06 -2.34 -10.45
N LEU A 165 -9.85 -3.12 -11.18
CA LEU A 165 -10.99 -3.83 -10.58
C LEU A 165 -10.52 -4.78 -9.47
N VAL A 166 -9.50 -5.61 -9.75
CA VAL A 166 -9.03 -6.66 -8.84
C VAL A 166 -8.17 -6.10 -7.68
N GLU A 167 -7.30 -5.13 -7.94
CA GLU A 167 -6.39 -4.58 -6.93
C GLU A 167 -6.94 -3.31 -6.23
N GLY A 168 -7.99 -2.70 -6.77
CA GLY A 168 -8.56 -1.44 -6.28
C GLY A 168 -10.01 -1.56 -5.82
N LEU A 169 -10.96 -1.59 -6.77
CA LEU A 169 -12.39 -1.46 -6.48
C LEU A 169 -12.93 -2.61 -5.60
N VAL A 170 -12.60 -3.87 -5.95
CA VAL A 170 -13.04 -5.04 -5.18
C VAL A 170 -12.43 -5.07 -3.77
N PRO A 171 -11.12 -4.93 -3.57
CA PRO A 171 -10.55 -4.82 -2.22
C PRO A 171 -11.08 -3.65 -1.41
N TYR A 172 -11.33 -2.49 -2.03
CA TYR A 172 -11.96 -1.36 -1.36
C TYR A 172 -13.33 -1.73 -0.83
N PHE A 173 -14.20 -2.28 -1.69
CA PHE A 173 -15.54 -2.72 -1.30
C PHE A 173 -15.51 -3.77 -0.18
N LEU A 174 -14.67 -4.80 -0.31
CA LEU A 174 -14.54 -5.84 0.70
C LEU A 174 -14.07 -5.27 2.05
N LEU A 175 -13.01 -4.48 2.07
CA LEU A 175 -12.44 -3.94 3.30
C LEU A 175 -13.39 -2.96 4.00
N THR A 176 -14.04 -2.06 3.26
CA THR A 176 -14.99 -1.11 3.85
C THR A 176 -16.21 -1.83 4.43
N ASN A 177 -16.59 -2.97 3.88
CA ASN A 177 -17.70 -3.77 4.39
C ASN A 177 -17.31 -4.73 5.52
N VAL A 178 -16.04 -5.15 5.61
CA VAL A 178 -15.56 -6.05 6.66
C VAL A 178 -15.06 -5.28 7.88
N VAL A 179 -14.37 -4.15 7.70
CA VAL A 179 -13.85 -3.32 8.79
C VAL A 179 -14.93 -2.35 9.25
N ARG A 180 -15.72 -2.77 10.24
CA ARG A 180 -16.89 -2.02 10.75
C ARG A 180 -16.75 -1.49 12.16
N ASP A 181 -15.83 -2.02 12.92
CA ASP A 181 -15.59 -1.66 14.32
C ASP A 181 -14.13 -1.28 14.57
N PHE A 182 -13.91 -0.58 15.69
CA PHE A 182 -12.58 -0.08 16.05
C PHE A 182 -11.59 -1.21 16.37
N SER A 183 -12.08 -2.35 16.86
CA SER A 183 -11.24 -3.52 17.17
C SER A 183 -10.69 -4.16 15.90
N THR A 184 -11.52 -4.32 14.87
CA THR A 184 -11.12 -4.83 13.56
C THR A 184 -10.17 -3.86 12.85
N LEU A 185 -10.43 -2.55 12.92
CA LEU A 185 -9.53 -1.52 12.39
C LEU A 185 -8.16 -1.56 13.08
N ARG A 186 -8.12 -1.73 14.40
CA ARG A 186 -6.88 -1.87 15.16
C ARG A 186 -6.10 -3.14 14.79
N ARG A 187 -6.78 -4.28 14.62
CA ARG A 187 -6.16 -5.53 14.14
C ARG A 187 -5.61 -5.38 12.72
N ALA A 188 -6.37 -4.72 11.82
CA ALA A 188 -5.93 -4.38 10.47
C ALA A 188 -4.66 -3.51 10.50
N THR A 189 -4.62 -2.50 11.35
CA THR A 189 -3.46 -1.64 11.55
C THR A 189 -2.24 -2.44 12.02
N TRP A 190 -2.40 -3.33 13.00
CA TRP A 190 -1.31 -4.21 13.45
C TRP A 190 -0.83 -5.16 12.36
N ALA A 191 -1.71 -5.67 11.51
CA ALA A 191 -1.33 -6.52 10.39
C ALA A 191 -0.44 -5.78 9.37
N LEU A 192 -0.77 -4.52 9.07
CA LEU A 192 0.07 -3.67 8.22
C LEU A 192 1.43 -3.37 8.85
N LEU A 193 1.45 -3.05 10.15
CA LEU A 193 2.69 -2.79 10.88
C LEU A 193 3.57 -4.04 10.95
N LEU A 194 2.98 -5.22 11.17
CA LEU A 194 3.70 -6.48 11.17
C LEU A 194 4.31 -6.78 9.80
N ALA A 195 3.55 -6.57 8.71
CA ALA A 195 4.07 -6.73 7.36
C ALA A 195 5.21 -5.76 7.06
N GLY A 196 5.04 -4.47 7.40
CA GLY A 196 6.08 -3.46 7.25
C GLY A 196 7.33 -3.75 8.09
N SER A 197 7.15 -4.23 9.33
CA SER A 197 8.23 -4.61 10.24
C SER A 197 9.02 -5.82 9.73
N LEU A 198 8.31 -6.81 9.19
CA LEU A 198 8.96 -7.98 8.57
C LEU A 198 9.81 -7.54 7.37
N MET A 199 9.25 -6.74 6.48
CA MET A 199 9.97 -6.23 5.31
C MET A 199 11.16 -5.37 5.71
N GLY A 200 10.93 -4.35 6.55
CA GLY A 200 11.99 -3.45 7.03
C GLY A 200 13.05 -4.17 7.86
N GLY A 201 12.63 -5.06 8.77
CA GLY A 201 13.52 -5.85 9.61
C GLY A 201 14.41 -6.79 8.83
N LEU A 202 13.85 -7.46 7.81
CA LEU A 202 14.64 -8.34 6.94
C LEU A 202 15.67 -7.54 6.12
N THR A 203 15.31 -6.33 5.69
CA THR A 203 16.25 -5.41 5.02
C THR A 203 17.39 -4.98 5.96
N VAL A 204 17.05 -4.62 7.21
CA VAL A 204 18.05 -4.27 8.24
C VAL A 204 18.95 -5.47 8.55
N TYR A 205 18.38 -6.65 8.72
CA TYR A 205 19.12 -7.90 8.93
C TYR A 205 20.09 -8.19 7.78
N GLN A 206 19.61 -8.11 6.53
CA GLN A 206 20.41 -8.32 5.33
C GLN A 206 21.63 -7.38 5.28
N ARG A 207 21.42 -6.11 5.67
CA ARG A 207 22.50 -5.12 5.74
C ARG A 207 23.47 -5.38 6.90
N ALA A 208 22.96 -5.74 8.07
CA ALA A 208 23.77 -5.99 9.26
C ALA A 208 24.63 -7.26 9.15
N THR A 209 24.15 -8.27 8.41
CA THR A 209 24.86 -9.54 8.20
C THR A 209 25.68 -9.59 6.91
N HIS A 210 25.72 -8.48 6.15
CA HIS A 210 26.42 -8.40 4.84
C HIS A 210 25.98 -9.50 3.85
N THR A 211 24.68 -9.84 3.88
CA THR A 211 24.08 -10.86 2.99
C THR A 211 23.25 -10.21 1.86
N GLU A 212 23.76 -9.13 1.30
CA GLU A 212 23.11 -8.35 0.24
C GLU A 212 22.90 -9.13 -1.06
N ASP A 213 23.66 -10.20 -1.26
CA ASP A 213 23.54 -11.16 -2.36
C ASP A 213 22.36 -12.14 -2.21
N ARG A 214 21.83 -12.31 -0.99
CA ARG A 214 20.72 -13.22 -0.70
C ARG A 214 19.37 -12.53 -0.85
N ILE A 215 18.47 -13.12 -1.62
CA ILE A 215 17.13 -12.55 -1.87
C ILE A 215 16.03 -13.06 -0.92
N TYR A 216 16.35 -14.01 -0.03
CA TYR A 216 15.39 -14.56 0.95
C TYR A 216 14.02 -14.89 0.35
N GLY A 217 14.00 -15.67 -0.75
CA GLY A 217 12.77 -15.97 -1.48
C GLY A 217 12.12 -14.75 -2.16
N GLY A 218 12.88 -13.67 -2.36
CA GLY A 218 12.39 -12.40 -2.94
C GLY A 218 11.86 -11.41 -1.91
N MET A 219 11.86 -11.75 -0.61
CA MET A 219 11.36 -10.87 0.46
C MET A 219 12.30 -9.69 0.73
N ALA A 220 13.60 -9.85 0.52
CA ALA A 220 14.59 -8.79 0.65
C ALA A 220 15.50 -8.79 -0.59
N GLN A 221 15.44 -7.72 -1.33
CA GLN A 221 16.26 -7.52 -2.52
C GLN A 221 17.07 -6.25 -2.34
N MET A 222 18.37 -6.35 -2.65
CA MET A 222 19.29 -5.22 -2.69
C MET A 222 19.78 -5.04 -4.13
N GLY A 223 19.90 -3.81 -4.56
CA GLY A 223 20.47 -3.47 -5.88
C GLY A 223 19.43 -3.16 -6.94
N THR A 224 19.89 -2.70 -8.00
CA THR A 224 19.42 -2.17 -9.27
C THR A 224 17.92 -2.13 -9.56
N ASP A 225 17.52 -1.01 -10.17
CA ASP A 225 16.20 -0.79 -10.74
C ASP A 225 15.81 -1.95 -11.67
N VAL A 226 14.95 -2.82 -11.19
CA VAL A 226 14.29 -3.82 -12.05
C VAL A 226 13.30 -3.06 -12.90
N THR A 227 13.67 -2.73 -14.13
CA THR A 227 12.73 -2.27 -15.12
C THR A 227 11.82 -3.45 -15.49
N LEU A 228 10.65 -3.51 -14.88
CA LEU A 228 9.57 -4.36 -15.36
C LEU A 228 9.15 -3.80 -16.72
N THR A 229 9.49 -4.50 -17.78
CA THR A 229 8.86 -4.25 -19.07
C THR A 229 7.37 -4.52 -18.95
N ALA A 230 6.54 -3.68 -19.56
CA ALA A 230 5.07 -3.83 -19.58
C ALA A 230 4.59 -5.18 -20.15
N SER A 231 5.46 -5.94 -20.80
CA SER A 231 5.25 -7.30 -21.31
C SER A 231 5.45 -8.42 -20.29
N GLY A 232 5.81 -8.10 -19.02
CA GLY A 232 6.02 -9.12 -17.97
C GLY A 232 7.28 -9.98 -18.17
N GLN A 233 8.16 -9.68 -19.12
CA GLN A 233 9.44 -10.35 -19.25
C GLN A 233 10.42 -9.80 -18.21
N GLU A 234 10.63 -10.57 -17.15
CA GLU A 234 11.69 -10.35 -16.18
C GLU A 234 13.05 -10.56 -16.88
N ARG A 235 13.80 -9.48 -17.04
CA ARG A 235 15.24 -9.64 -17.21
C ARG A 235 15.79 -10.15 -15.89
N SER A 236 16.38 -11.35 -15.92
CA SER A 236 16.93 -12.07 -14.78
C SER A 236 17.59 -11.15 -13.77
N LEU A 237 17.21 -11.32 -12.48
CA LEU A 237 17.92 -10.83 -11.31
C LEU A 237 19.30 -11.52 -11.22
N ARG A 238 20.21 -11.20 -12.13
CA ARG A 238 21.62 -11.33 -11.83
C ARG A 238 22.01 -10.04 -11.13
N PRO A 239 22.73 -10.08 -10.00
CA PRO A 239 23.42 -8.90 -9.50
C PRO A 239 24.22 -8.36 -10.68
N SER A 240 23.82 -7.21 -11.21
CA SER A 240 24.57 -6.56 -12.27
C SER A 240 25.97 -6.36 -11.72
N GLY A 241 26.99 -6.65 -12.52
CA GLY A 241 28.36 -6.58 -12.08
C GLY A 241 28.74 -5.22 -11.49
N PRO A 242 29.97 -5.03 -11.02
CA PRO A 242 30.42 -3.85 -10.26
C PRO A 242 30.18 -2.49 -10.94
N THR A 243 29.73 -2.46 -12.18
CA THR A 243 29.49 -1.26 -12.98
C THR A 243 28.11 -0.60 -12.80
N GLU A 244 27.12 -1.27 -12.18
CA GLU A 244 25.79 -0.68 -11.90
C GLU A 244 25.60 -0.31 -10.42
N ARG A 245 26.65 -0.01 -9.71
CA ARG A 245 26.59 0.62 -8.39
C ARG A 245 26.08 2.04 -8.59
N GLY A 246 24.77 2.21 -8.44
CA GLY A 246 24.11 3.47 -8.73
C GLY A 246 24.58 4.62 -7.85
N GLY A 247 25.17 5.62 -8.49
CA GLY A 247 25.54 6.88 -7.88
C GLY A 247 26.94 6.88 -7.25
N ALA A 248 27.47 8.06 -7.00
CA ALA A 248 28.85 8.38 -6.58
C ALA A 248 29.44 7.60 -5.39
N ALA A 249 28.72 6.71 -4.74
CA ALA A 249 29.15 5.96 -3.56
C ALA A 249 29.09 4.43 -3.70
N GLY A 250 28.67 3.88 -4.82
CA GLY A 250 28.70 2.40 -5.03
C GLY A 250 27.86 1.57 -4.04
N GLN A 251 26.94 2.18 -3.29
CA GLN A 251 26.13 1.48 -2.30
C GLN A 251 24.90 0.83 -2.91
N LEU A 252 24.67 -0.44 -2.52
CA LEU A 252 23.44 -1.15 -2.83
C LEU A 252 22.25 -0.53 -2.07
N ARG A 253 21.13 -0.38 -2.75
CA ARG A 253 19.90 0.21 -2.23
C ARG A 253 18.86 -0.86 -1.96
N ALA A 254 18.16 -0.79 -0.84
CA ALA A 254 17.11 -1.72 -0.52
C ALA A 254 15.89 -1.53 -1.43
N ALA A 255 15.43 -2.60 -2.05
CA ALA A 255 14.24 -2.66 -2.88
C ALA A 255 13.15 -3.59 -2.29
N GLY A 256 13.48 -4.33 -1.24
CA GLY A 256 12.57 -5.22 -0.51
C GLY A 256 11.86 -6.23 -1.41
N PRO A 257 10.63 -6.65 -1.04
CA PRO A 257 9.86 -7.60 -1.84
C PRO A 257 9.26 -6.98 -3.13
N ILE A 258 9.37 -5.69 -3.29
CA ILE A 258 8.82 -4.95 -4.43
C ILE A 258 9.77 -4.98 -5.64
N GLY A 259 11.08 -4.97 -5.38
CA GLY A 259 12.12 -4.89 -6.41
C GLY A 259 12.35 -3.48 -6.95
N GLU A 260 11.61 -2.45 -6.44
CA GLU A 260 11.77 -1.04 -6.81
C GLU A 260 11.98 -0.20 -5.55
N THR A 261 13.13 0.44 -5.45
CA THR A 261 13.60 1.13 -4.23
C THR A 261 12.69 2.29 -3.80
N ASN A 262 12.27 3.14 -4.73
CA ASN A 262 11.47 4.32 -4.38
C ASN A 262 10.05 3.92 -3.95
N ARG A 263 9.50 2.89 -4.57
CA ARG A 263 8.21 2.34 -4.22
C ARG A 263 8.24 1.64 -2.87
N TYR A 264 9.28 0.86 -2.62
CA TYR A 264 9.49 0.22 -1.33
C TYR A 264 9.59 1.26 -0.21
N ALA A 265 10.33 2.35 -0.44
CA ALA A 265 10.41 3.48 0.47
C ALA A 265 9.03 4.11 0.74
N GLN A 266 8.20 4.32 -0.28
CA GLN A 266 6.85 4.87 -0.15
C GLN A 266 5.96 3.97 0.71
N ILE A 267 5.99 2.66 0.46
CA ILE A 267 5.18 1.67 1.18
C ILE A 267 5.54 1.62 2.66
N LEU A 268 6.83 1.71 3.00
CA LEU A 268 7.27 1.78 4.39
C LEU A 268 6.91 3.12 5.05
N LEU A 269 7.12 4.23 4.35
CA LEU A 269 6.89 5.58 4.87
C LEU A 269 5.45 5.80 5.33
N VAL A 270 4.46 5.33 4.56
CA VAL A 270 3.04 5.52 4.87
C VAL A 270 2.58 4.79 6.14
N LEU A 271 3.35 3.83 6.64
CA LEU A 271 3.05 3.13 7.89
C LEU A 271 3.52 3.87 9.15
N LEU A 272 4.42 4.84 9.05
CA LEU A 272 4.97 5.52 10.22
C LEU A 272 3.91 6.24 11.08
N PRO A 273 2.89 6.93 10.52
CA PRO A 273 1.80 7.48 11.33
C PRO A 273 1.01 6.42 12.10
N LEU A 274 0.82 5.23 11.52
CA LEU A 274 0.13 4.12 12.17
C LEU A 274 0.96 3.54 13.33
N ALA A 275 2.28 3.45 13.17
CA ALA A 275 3.18 3.04 14.26
C ALA A 275 3.08 4.02 15.44
N VAL A 276 3.11 5.33 15.17
CA VAL A 276 2.94 6.36 16.21
C VAL A 276 1.55 6.26 16.86
N LEU A 277 0.50 5.98 16.09
CA LEU A 277 -0.84 5.75 16.63
C LEU A 277 -0.83 4.59 17.64
N MET A 278 -0.23 3.45 17.29
CA MET A 278 -0.18 2.27 18.18
C MET A 278 0.65 2.52 19.45
N ILE A 279 1.72 3.32 19.37
CA ILE A 279 2.48 3.75 20.55
C ILE A 279 1.61 4.61 21.48
N ARG A 280 0.79 5.49 20.92
CA ARG A 280 -0.03 6.42 21.71
C ARG A 280 -1.30 5.81 22.30
N THR A 281 -1.89 4.85 21.61
CA THR A 281 -3.16 4.22 21.98
C THR A 281 -2.99 2.82 22.56
N GLY A 282 -1.77 2.33 22.68
CA GLY A 282 -1.47 1.03 23.28
C GLY A 282 -1.89 0.98 24.74
N SER A 283 -2.79 0.04 25.09
CA SER A 283 -3.33 -0.14 26.45
C SER A 283 -2.30 -0.68 27.45
N SER A 284 -1.20 -1.26 26.98
CA SER A 284 -0.12 -1.79 27.80
C SER A 284 1.24 -1.28 27.33
N ARG A 285 2.22 -1.26 28.26
CA ARG A 285 3.61 -0.93 27.92
C ARG A 285 4.18 -1.88 26.87
N THR A 286 3.76 -3.13 26.86
CA THR A 286 4.17 -4.13 25.84
C THR A 286 3.69 -3.73 24.46
N LEU A 287 2.42 -3.34 24.29
CA LEU A 287 1.89 -2.90 23.00
C LEU A 287 2.56 -1.61 22.52
N GLN A 288 2.87 -0.69 23.42
CA GLN A 288 3.63 0.52 23.10
C GLN A 288 5.05 0.18 22.63
N ALA A 289 5.74 -0.73 23.33
CA ALA A 289 7.07 -1.21 22.95
C ALA A 289 7.06 -1.94 21.58
N LEU A 290 6.04 -2.78 21.32
CA LEU A 290 5.86 -3.42 20.01
C LEU A 290 5.63 -2.40 18.90
N GLY A 291 4.82 -1.35 19.17
CA GLY A 291 4.62 -0.25 18.22
C GLY A 291 5.91 0.51 17.93
N LEU A 292 6.74 0.75 18.96
CA LEU A 292 8.04 1.39 18.83
C LEU A 292 9.03 0.51 18.03
N ALA A 293 9.10 -0.78 18.34
CA ALA A 293 9.93 -1.73 17.62
C ALA A 293 9.53 -1.83 16.15
N ALA A 294 8.22 -1.93 15.88
CA ALA A 294 7.69 -1.95 14.53
C ALA A 294 8.06 -0.68 13.76
N GLY A 295 7.83 0.50 14.37
CA GLY A 295 8.22 1.79 13.78
C GLY A 295 9.71 1.89 13.52
N GLY A 296 10.55 1.40 14.43
CA GLY A 296 12.01 1.35 14.31
C GLY A 296 12.49 0.48 13.14
N LEU A 297 11.93 -0.72 12.98
CA LEU A 297 12.25 -1.62 11.87
C LEU A 297 11.80 -1.05 10.52
N ILE A 298 10.60 -0.46 10.47
CA ILE A 298 10.06 0.21 9.28
C ILE A 298 10.95 1.39 8.90
N LEU A 299 11.33 2.23 9.86
CA LEU A 299 12.22 3.37 9.63
C LEU A 299 13.62 2.92 9.19
N GLY A 300 14.18 1.88 9.80
CA GLY A 300 15.45 1.30 9.40
C GLY A 300 15.44 0.81 7.95
N GLY A 301 14.41 0.05 7.57
CA GLY A 301 14.22 -0.38 6.18
C GLY A 301 14.06 0.80 5.22
N LEU A 302 13.29 1.83 5.61
CA LEU A 302 13.12 3.06 4.82
C LEU A 302 14.45 3.78 4.56
N LEU A 303 15.28 3.97 5.58
CA LEU A 303 16.58 4.65 5.47
C LEU A 303 17.53 3.90 4.51
N LEU A 304 17.52 2.56 4.56
CA LEU A 304 18.34 1.71 3.69
C LEU A 304 17.90 1.73 2.22
N THR A 305 16.78 2.32 1.90
CA THR A 305 16.38 2.56 0.50
C THR A 305 17.17 3.69 -0.15
N PHE A 306 17.77 4.60 0.62
CA PHE A 306 18.44 5.81 0.14
C PHE A 306 17.59 6.63 -0.85
N SER A 307 16.27 6.63 -0.67
CA SER A 307 15.33 7.36 -1.53
C SER A 307 15.20 8.82 -1.10
N ARG A 308 15.74 9.75 -1.88
CA ARG A 308 15.67 11.20 -1.63
C ARG A 308 14.23 11.71 -1.49
N GLY A 309 13.34 11.27 -2.40
CA GLY A 309 11.92 11.64 -2.37
C GLY A 309 11.22 11.17 -1.11
N ALA A 310 11.51 9.93 -0.66
CA ALA A 310 10.93 9.41 0.58
C ALA A 310 11.49 10.11 1.83
N MET A 311 12.78 10.46 1.85
CA MET A 311 13.38 11.22 2.94
C MET A 311 12.78 12.63 3.05
N LEU A 312 12.64 13.33 1.92
CA LEU A 312 11.98 14.64 1.87
C LEU A 312 10.53 14.54 2.36
N THR A 313 9.77 13.57 1.85
CA THR A 313 8.40 13.32 2.32
C THR A 313 8.36 12.98 3.80
N GLY A 314 9.33 12.22 4.31
CA GLY A 314 9.47 11.87 5.72
C GLY A 314 9.67 13.10 6.62
N VAL A 315 10.50 14.05 6.21
CA VAL A 315 10.70 15.32 6.93
C VAL A 315 9.39 16.13 6.97
N VAL A 316 8.71 16.27 5.83
CA VAL A 316 7.40 16.95 5.76
C VAL A 316 6.38 16.24 6.65
N LEU A 317 6.32 14.91 6.60
CA LEU A 317 5.43 14.10 7.41
C LEU A 317 5.69 14.27 8.92
N LEU A 318 6.95 14.29 9.35
CA LEU A 318 7.32 14.56 10.75
C LEU A 318 6.87 15.96 11.19
N GLY A 319 7.06 16.96 10.34
CA GLY A 319 6.53 18.32 10.58
C GLY A 319 5.01 18.33 10.73
N MET A 320 4.29 17.64 9.83
CA MET A 320 2.83 17.52 9.92
C MET A 320 2.39 16.78 11.20
N MET A 321 3.09 15.70 11.60
CA MET A 321 2.81 14.98 12.85
C MET A 321 2.97 15.91 14.08
N ALA A 322 3.98 16.79 14.07
CA ALA A 322 4.17 17.78 15.13
C ALA A 322 3.06 18.84 15.14
N CYS A 323 2.78 19.45 13.99
CA CYS A 323 1.73 20.46 13.82
C CYS A 323 0.35 19.94 14.22
N MET A 324 0.05 18.69 13.87
CA MET A 324 -1.20 18.03 14.24
C MET A 324 -1.19 17.41 15.65
N ARG A 325 -0.13 17.62 16.44
CA ARG A 325 0.05 17.12 17.80
C ARG A 325 0.00 15.60 17.95
N LEU A 326 0.22 14.85 16.86
CA LEU A 326 0.40 13.40 16.92
C LEU A 326 1.75 13.03 17.56
N LEU A 327 2.78 13.89 17.40
CA LEU A 327 4.06 13.80 18.11
C LEU A 327 4.32 15.11 18.88
N LYS A 328 4.94 15.01 20.06
CA LYS A 328 5.45 16.19 20.77
C LYS A 328 6.69 16.68 20.04
N LEU A 329 6.86 18.00 19.91
CA LEU A 329 7.99 18.62 19.17
C LEU A 329 9.36 18.09 19.65
N ARG A 330 9.53 17.87 20.96
CA ARG A 330 10.75 17.26 21.52
C ARG A 330 11.07 15.88 20.92
N HIS A 331 10.05 15.05 20.67
CA HIS A 331 10.25 13.73 20.07
C HIS A 331 10.58 13.84 18.58
N VAL A 332 10.00 14.83 17.89
CA VAL A 332 10.36 15.13 16.48
C VAL A 332 11.82 15.57 16.40
N LEU A 333 12.24 16.52 17.24
CA LEU A 333 13.61 16.98 17.29
C LEU A 333 14.59 15.84 17.65
N ALA A 334 14.23 15.02 18.64
CA ALA A 334 15.02 13.85 19.00
C ALA A 334 15.12 12.83 17.85
N SER A 335 14.00 12.59 17.14
CA SER A 335 14.00 11.69 15.98
C SER A 335 14.85 12.22 14.82
N VAL A 336 14.73 13.52 14.51
CA VAL A 336 15.56 14.16 13.48
C VAL A 336 17.03 14.09 13.85
N LEU A 337 17.37 14.43 15.10
CA LEU A 337 18.76 14.36 15.58
C LEU A 337 19.29 12.92 15.52
N SER A 338 18.53 11.94 16.03
CA SER A 338 18.94 10.53 16.01
C SER A 338 19.13 10.01 14.59
N VAL A 339 18.21 10.32 13.68
CA VAL A 339 18.33 9.95 12.27
C VAL A 339 19.55 10.64 11.63
N SER A 340 19.77 11.93 11.91
CA SER A 340 20.93 12.66 11.39
C SER A 340 22.25 12.07 11.88
N VAL A 341 22.33 11.71 13.16
CA VAL A 341 23.52 11.05 13.74
C VAL A 341 23.73 9.66 13.13
N LEU A 342 22.67 8.86 13.00
CA LEU A 342 22.76 7.53 12.38
C LEU A 342 23.18 7.62 10.91
N VAL A 343 22.63 8.57 10.17
CA VAL A 343 23.00 8.82 8.77
C VAL A 343 24.46 9.28 8.67
N ALA A 344 24.90 10.17 9.53
CA ALA A 344 26.29 10.64 9.55
C ALA A 344 27.27 9.51 9.91
N ALA A 345 26.93 8.67 10.89
CA ALA A 345 27.80 7.61 11.39
C ALA A 345 27.85 6.39 10.46
N PHE A 346 26.70 5.97 9.91
CA PHE A 346 26.59 4.69 9.20
C PHE A 346 26.32 4.81 7.71
N ALA A 347 25.98 5.99 7.20
CA ALA A 347 25.62 6.19 5.80
C ALA A 347 26.08 7.54 5.25
N PRO A 348 27.40 7.87 5.25
CA PRO A 348 27.91 9.13 4.70
C PRO A 348 27.54 9.34 3.22
N ALA A 349 27.30 8.25 2.50
CA ALA A 349 26.78 8.29 1.13
C ALA A 349 25.37 8.91 1.01
N VAL A 350 24.55 8.91 2.07
CA VAL A 350 23.26 9.63 2.08
C VAL A 350 23.51 11.13 1.99
N ILE A 351 24.47 11.63 2.78
CA ILE A 351 24.83 13.06 2.81
C ILE A 351 25.37 13.47 1.44
N ALA A 352 26.31 12.70 0.87
CA ALA A 352 26.82 12.95 -0.47
C ALA A 352 25.72 12.95 -1.53
N ARG A 353 24.73 12.06 -1.40
CA ARG A 353 23.60 11.97 -2.32
C ARG A 353 22.59 13.10 -2.15
N MET A 354 22.39 13.63 -0.93
CA MET A 354 21.56 14.80 -0.68
C MET A 354 22.24 16.08 -1.19
N ALA A 355 23.55 16.20 -1.09
CA ALA A 355 24.31 17.33 -1.63
C ALA A 355 24.16 17.48 -3.16
N THR A 356 23.86 16.40 -3.90
CA THR A 356 23.58 16.50 -5.34
C THR A 356 22.29 17.26 -5.67
N LEU A 357 21.42 17.53 -4.68
CA LEU A 357 20.21 18.37 -4.87
C LEU A 357 20.56 19.84 -5.09
N GLU A 358 21.73 20.32 -4.62
CA GLU A 358 22.19 21.70 -4.88
C GLU A 358 22.37 21.96 -6.37
N HIS A 359 22.70 20.93 -7.14
CA HIS A 359 22.86 21.03 -8.59
C HIS A 359 21.54 21.06 -9.37
N LEU A 360 20.38 20.83 -8.71
CA LEU A 360 19.09 20.92 -9.36
C LEU A 360 18.79 22.35 -9.83
N ASN A 361 19.19 23.37 -9.07
CA ASN A 361 19.06 24.77 -9.45
C ASN A 361 19.85 25.12 -10.73
N SER A 362 21.02 24.53 -10.92
CA SER A 362 21.82 24.74 -12.12
C SER A 362 21.23 24.08 -13.37
N LEU A 363 20.41 23.03 -13.22
CA LEU A 363 19.71 22.37 -14.32
C LEU A 363 18.46 23.13 -14.77
N LEU A 364 17.78 23.84 -13.85
CA LEU A 364 16.58 24.60 -14.13
C LEU A 364 16.87 25.95 -14.83
N PHE A 365 18.08 26.49 -14.67
CA PHE A 365 18.45 27.84 -15.11
C PHE A 365 19.57 27.91 -16.15
N ARG A 366 20.11 26.80 -16.65
CA ARG A 366 21.17 26.77 -17.68
C ARG A 366 20.64 26.30 -19.02
N THR A 367 20.52 27.22 -19.95
CA THR A 367 20.40 26.98 -21.38
C THR A 367 21.78 26.67 -21.98
N GLY A 368 22.22 25.42 -21.88
CA GLY A 368 23.48 25.01 -22.49
C GLY A 368 23.72 23.52 -22.31
N TYR A 369 23.58 22.76 -23.37
CA TYR A 369 23.70 21.33 -23.42
C TYR A 369 25.12 20.85 -23.21
N THR A 370 25.47 20.37 -22.02
CA THR A 370 26.63 19.50 -21.86
C THR A 370 26.17 18.20 -21.18
N TYR A 371 26.35 17.11 -21.87
CA TYR A 371 25.86 15.74 -21.65
C TYR A 371 26.39 15.03 -20.39
N ARG A 372 26.96 15.73 -19.44
CA ARG A 372 27.44 15.21 -18.15
C ARG A 372 26.73 15.89 -16.99
N ALA A 373 25.39 15.69 -16.90
CA ALA A 373 24.69 16.07 -15.68
C ALA A 373 25.14 15.17 -14.53
N PRO A 374 25.52 15.72 -13.36
CA PRO A 374 25.91 14.95 -12.19
C PRO A 374 24.81 14.02 -11.66
N ASP A 375 23.55 14.28 -12.03
CA ASP A 375 22.39 13.47 -11.68
C ASP A 375 21.50 13.15 -12.89
N SER A 376 21.88 12.09 -13.61
CA SER A 376 21.11 11.59 -14.76
C SER A 376 19.66 11.22 -14.39
N SER A 377 19.39 10.82 -13.14
CA SER A 377 18.06 10.43 -12.67
C SER A 377 17.10 11.62 -12.54
N ALA A 378 17.57 12.81 -12.13
CA ALA A 378 16.74 14.01 -12.02
C ALA A 378 16.35 14.54 -13.39
N VAL A 379 17.31 14.61 -14.32
CA VAL A 379 17.07 15.01 -15.70
C VAL A 379 16.09 14.07 -16.38
N HIS A 380 16.25 12.77 -16.18
CA HIS A 380 15.36 11.78 -16.76
C HIS A 380 13.91 11.94 -16.27
N ARG A 381 13.71 12.19 -14.96
CA ARG A 381 12.37 12.48 -14.41
C ARG A 381 11.76 13.76 -14.96
N TYR A 382 12.57 14.81 -15.11
CA TYR A 382 12.11 16.05 -15.72
C TYR A 382 11.59 15.82 -17.14
N VAL A 383 12.39 15.12 -17.96
CA VAL A 383 12.02 14.80 -19.35
C VAL A 383 10.74 13.97 -19.42
N LEU A 384 10.60 12.95 -18.55
CA LEU A 384 9.39 12.12 -18.51
C LEU A 384 8.17 12.90 -18.03
N ASN A 385 8.30 13.78 -17.04
CA ASN A 385 7.20 14.62 -16.58
C ASN A 385 6.78 15.61 -17.68
N ALA A 386 7.72 16.22 -18.39
CA ALA A 386 7.45 17.10 -19.52
C ALA A 386 6.77 16.31 -20.67
N ALA A 387 7.27 15.12 -20.99
CA ALA A 387 6.66 14.24 -21.98
C ALA A 387 5.21 13.88 -21.61
N THR A 388 4.97 13.52 -20.33
CA THR A 388 3.64 13.19 -19.82
C THR A 388 2.69 14.39 -19.93
N TRP A 389 3.18 15.59 -19.61
CA TRP A 389 2.41 16.82 -19.75
C TRP A 389 2.03 17.12 -21.21
N HIS A 390 2.96 16.93 -22.15
CA HIS A 390 2.66 17.11 -23.59
C HIS A 390 1.65 16.09 -24.10
N VAL A 391 1.69 14.84 -23.65
CA VAL A 391 0.66 13.84 -23.97
C VAL A 391 -0.71 14.31 -23.49
N PHE A 392 -0.81 14.86 -22.28
CA PHE A 392 -2.05 15.44 -21.78
C PHE A 392 -2.55 16.61 -22.65
N LEU A 393 -1.67 17.51 -23.05
CA LEU A 393 -2.07 18.64 -23.91
C LEU A 393 -2.64 18.19 -25.26
N ASP A 394 -2.11 17.10 -25.81
CA ASP A 394 -2.61 16.52 -27.07
C ASP A 394 -3.90 15.69 -26.86
N HIS A 395 -4.16 15.17 -25.62
CA HIS A 395 -5.32 14.32 -25.28
C HIS A 395 -5.99 14.72 -23.95
N PRO A 396 -6.57 15.95 -23.81
CA PRO A 396 -6.87 16.53 -22.51
C PRO A 396 -8.09 15.94 -21.78
N ILE A 397 -9.10 15.40 -22.49
CA ILE A 397 -10.38 15.02 -21.89
C ILE A 397 -10.35 13.58 -21.38
N PHE A 398 -10.01 12.62 -22.23
CA PHE A 398 -10.06 11.19 -21.94
C PHE A 398 -8.68 10.54 -21.83
N GLY A 399 -7.61 11.27 -22.20
CA GLY A 399 -6.26 10.73 -22.24
C GLY A 399 -6.03 9.73 -23.38
N VAL A 400 -4.93 8.99 -23.28
CA VAL A 400 -4.48 8.02 -24.32
C VAL A 400 -4.81 6.57 -24.00
N GLY A 401 -5.49 6.31 -22.91
CA GLY A 401 -5.78 4.95 -22.42
C GLY A 401 -4.87 4.50 -21.27
N PRO A 402 -5.41 3.71 -20.31
CA PRO A 402 -4.65 3.21 -19.18
C PRO A 402 -3.44 2.36 -19.58
N GLY A 403 -2.26 2.66 -19.04
CA GLY A 403 -1.01 1.96 -19.33
C GLY A 403 -0.34 2.34 -20.65
N HIS A 404 -0.92 3.24 -21.44
CA HIS A 404 -0.43 3.59 -22.77
C HIS A 404 0.72 4.58 -22.76
N PHE A 405 0.81 5.45 -21.72
CA PHE A 405 1.92 6.39 -21.65
C PHE A 405 3.27 5.66 -21.75
N ALA A 406 3.51 4.71 -20.87
CA ALA A 406 4.78 3.98 -20.84
C ALA A 406 5.07 3.22 -22.14
N GLU A 407 4.06 2.58 -22.72
CA GLU A 407 4.24 1.65 -23.83
C GLU A 407 4.39 2.33 -25.19
N TYR A 408 3.61 3.38 -25.45
CA TYR A 408 3.49 3.99 -26.77
C TYR A 408 3.93 5.44 -26.86
N TYR A 409 3.87 6.20 -25.76
CA TYR A 409 4.05 7.64 -25.75
C TYR A 409 5.33 8.13 -25.09
N SER A 410 5.88 7.35 -24.13
CA SER A 410 7.05 7.78 -23.35
C SER A 410 8.27 8.07 -24.23
N VAL A 411 8.58 7.21 -25.22
CA VAL A 411 9.74 7.37 -26.12
C VAL A 411 9.56 8.54 -27.10
N PRO A 412 8.47 8.60 -27.93
CA PRO A 412 8.32 9.69 -28.88
C PRO A 412 8.25 11.05 -28.21
N TYR A 413 7.54 11.19 -27.10
CA TYR A 413 7.39 12.47 -26.43
C TYR A 413 8.64 12.87 -25.62
N ALA A 414 9.37 11.93 -25.00
CA ALA A 414 10.66 12.22 -24.38
C ALA A 414 11.69 12.74 -25.41
N ASN A 415 11.73 12.13 -26.60
CA ASN A 415 12.59 12.58 -27.68
C ASN A 415 12.15 13.94 -28.25
N ARG A 416 10.85 14.25 -28.25
CA ARG A 416 10.30 15.57 -28.63
C ARG A 416 10.72 16.68 -27.66
N VAL A 417 10.87 16.36 -26.37
CA VAL A 417 11.43 17.31 -25.37
C VAL A 417 12.88 17.67 -25.68
N GLY A 418 13.62 16.81 -26.38
CA GLY A 418 14.93 17.11 -26.97
C GLY A 418 16.11 17.12 -25.99
N LEU A 419 15.90 16.83 -24.70
CA LEU A 419 16.97 16.85 -23.70
C LEU A 419 17.74 15.52 -23.59
N ILE A 420 17.08 14.41 -23.90
CA ILE A 420 17.66 13.05 -23.87
C ILE A 420 17.08 12.25 -25.02
N ALA A 421 17.95 11.67 -25.85
CA ALA A 421 17.52 10.65 -26.80
C ALA A 421 17.34 9.32 -26.04
N THR A 422 16.15 8.74 -26.08
CA THR A 422 15.87 7.47 -25.44
C THR A 422 15.17 6.49 -26.39
N THR A 423 15.54 5.22 -26.30
CA THR A 423 14.85 4.09 -26.96
C THR A 423 14.12 3.21 -25.96
N LYS A 424 14.34 3.45 -24.66
CA LYS A 424 13.71 2.67 -23.58
C LYS A 424 12.37 3.27 -23.21
N LYS A 425 11.40 2.39 -22.97
CA LYS A 425 10.07 2.74 -22.45
C LYS A 425 10.13 2.98 -20.95
N TYR A 426 9.51 4.05 -20.49
CA TYR A 426 9.52 4.45 -19.08
C TYR A 426 8.13 4.89 -18.64
N MET A 427 7.81 4.68 -17.37
CA MET A 427 6.63 5.25 -16.71
C MET A 427 6.86 6.73 -16.33
N GLY A 428 5.79 7.50 -16.11
CA GLY A 428 5.84 8.94 -15.90
C GLY A 428 6.50 9.39 -14.58
N HIS A 429 6.74 8.50 -13.61
CA HIS A 429 7.28 8.82 -12.28
C HIS A 429 6.56 9.92 -11.50
N ASN A 430 5.33 10.25 -11.88
CA ASN A 430 4.44 11.18 -11.20
C ASN A 430 3.01 10.67 -11.40
N LEU A 431 2.37 10.22 -10.32
CA LEU A 431 1.03 9.65 -10.34
C LEU A 431 0.01 10.58 -11.00
N TYR A 432 0.07 11.86 -10.67
CA TYR A 432 -0.93 12.84 -11.13
C TYR A 432 -0.80 13.11 -12.63
N LEU A 433 0.43 13.33 -13.09
CA LEU A 433 0.70 13.56 -14.51
C LEU A 433 0.42 12.31 -15.35
N GLU A 434 0.78 11.12 -14.85
CA GLU A 434 0.53 9.86 -15.55
C GLU A 434 -0.98 9.59 -15.64
N THR A 435 -1.73 9.77 -14.54
CA THR A 435 -3.20 9.68 -14.57
C THR A 435 -3.81 10.69 -15.53
N LEU A 436 -3.28 11.93 -15.55
CA LEU A 436 -3.74 12.99 -16.43
C LEU A 436 -3.50 12.66 -17.91
N ALA A 437 -2.33 12.13 -18.26
CA ALA A 437 -2.00 11.71 -19.62
C ALA A 437 -2.82 10.49 -20.08
N GLU A 438 -3.01 9.50 -19.18
CA GLU A 438 -3.68 8.26 -19.52
C GLU A 438 -5.20 8.34 -19.51
N THR A 439 -5.80 9.12 -18.58
CA THR A 439 -7.26 9.18 -18.37
C THR A 439 -7.84 10.59 -18.52
N GLY A 440 -7.01 11.56 -18.91
CA GLY A 440 -7.42 12.95 -19.08
C GLY A 440 -7.80 13.62 -17.75
N ILE A 441 -8.41 14.82 -17.89
CA ILE A 441 -8.86 15.61 -16.74
C ILE A 441 -9.97 14.88 -15.94
N ILE A 442 -10.79 14.07 -16.60
CA ILE A 442 -11.90 13.33 -15.97
C ILE A 442 -11.35 12.32 -14.97
N GLY A 443 -10.37 11.49 -15.39
CA GLY A 443 -9.77 10.51 -14.51
C GLY A 443 -9.01 11.14 -13.34
N LEU A 444 -8.24 12.19 -13.60
CA LEU A 444 -7.56 12.92 -12.53
C LEU A 444 -8.55 13.56 -11.55
N ALA A 445 -9.63 14.16 -12.03
CA ALA A 445 -10.66 14.75 -11.17
C ALA A 445 -11.31 13.70 -10.26
N CYS A 446 -11.64 12.51 -10.79
CA CYS A 446 -12.16 11.39 -9.98
C CYS A 446 -11.13 10.93 -8.93
N LEU A 447 -9.85 10.79 -9.29
CA LEU A 447 -8.78 10.39 -8.36
C LEU A 447 -8.64 11.42 -7.23
N LEU A 448 -8.59 12.71 -7.56
CA LEU A 448 -8.48 13.79 -6.57
C LEU A 448 -9.75 13.89 -5.70
N ALA A 449 -10.94 13.64 -6.26
CA ALA A 449 -12.19 13.61 -5.50
C ALA A 449 -12.19 12.48 -4.46
N ILE A 450 -11.66 11.28 -4.78
CA ILE A 450 -11.50 10.19 -3.83
C ILE A 450 -10.61 10.64 -2.65
N PHE A 451 -9.44 11.21 -2.93
CA PHE A 451 -8.57 11.74 -1.88
C PHE A 451 -9.27 12.80 -1.03
N PHE A 452 -9.90 13.77 -1.69
CA PHE A 452 -10.55 14.90 -1.01
C PHE A 452 -11.66 14.44 -0.07
N VAL A 453 -12.57 13.58 -0.53
CA VAL A 453 -13.72 13.13 0.27
C VAL A 453 -13.26 12.38 1.51
N ILE A 454 -12.29 11.46 1.38
CA ILE A 454 -11.82 10.65 2.51
C ILE A 454 -10.99 11.51 3.47
N MET A 455 -10.08 12.34 2.96
CA MET A 455 -9.28 13.23 3.79
C MET A 455 -10.13 14.29 4.50
N HIS A 456 -11.15 14.84 3.83
CA HIS A 456 -12.09 15.78 4.44
C HIS A 456 -12.89 15.10 5.56
N GLY A 457 -13.34 13.86 5.34
CA GLY A 457 -14.01 13.06 6.37
C GLY A 457 -13.14 12.88 7.61
N LEU A 458 -11.90 12.41 7.45
CA LEU A 458 -10.94 12.23 8.54
C LEU A 458 -10.62 13.55 9.26
N TRP A 459 -10.45 14.63 8.50
CA TRP A 459 -10.18 15.97 9.05
C TRP A 459 -11.35 16.48 9.89
N ARG A 460 -12.60 16.30 9.41
CA ARG A 460 -13.81 16.67 10.14
C ARG A 460 -13.93 15.91 11.45
N GLU A 461 -13.76 14.59 11.44
CA GLU A 461 -13.83 13.76 12.63
C GLU A 461 -12.69 14.09 13.62
N ARG A 462 -11.46 14.30 13.12
CA ARG A 462 -10.36 14.78 13.96
C ARG A 462 -10.73 16.06 14.72
N ARG A 463 -11.28 17.07 14.00
CA ARG A 463 -11.67 18.37 14.62
C ARG A 463 -12.74 18.19 15.69
N HIS A 464 -13.69 17.32 15.45
CA HIS A 464 -14.78 17.05 16.40
C HIS A 464 -14.27 16.39 17.70
N TRP A 465 -13.40 15.38 17.58
CA TRP A 465 -12.95 14.58 18.72
C TRP A 465 -11.71 15.12 19.44
N LEU A 466 -11.14 16.22 18.99
CA LEU A 466 -9.84 16.71 19.46
C LEU A 466 -9.81 17.03 20.97
N GLN A 467 -10.92 17.49 21.52
CA GLN A 467 -11.03 17.88 22.93
C GLN A 467 -11.56 16.75 23.81
N ASN A 468 -12.57 16.03 23.35
CA ASN A 468 -13.32 15.10 24.18
C ASN A 468 -12.76 13.66 24.14
N HIS A 469 -12.31 13.20 22.99
CA HIS A 469 -11.79 11.83 22.79
C HIS A 469 -10.50 11.83 21.96
N PRO A 470 -9.36 12.14 22.59
CA PRO A 470 -8.08 12.28 21.87
C PRO A 470 -7.63 11.00 21.16
N GLU A 471 -8.10 9.82 21.60
CA GLU A 471 -7.78 8.54 20.94
C GLU A 471 -8.41 8.46 19.54
N LEU A 472 -9.68 8.85 19.40
CA LEU A 472 -10.39 8.91 18.11
C LEU A 472 -9.78 9.98 17.21
N ALA A 473 -9.46 11.15 17.77
CA ALA A 473 -8.78 12.22 17.05
C ALA A 473 -7.39 11.79 16.55
N ASN A 474 -6.62 11.02 17.35
CA ASN A 474 -5.33 10.48 16.97
C ASN A 474 -5.46 9.44 15.85
N ALA A 475 -6.49 8.59 15.89
CA ALA A 475 -6.76 7.62 14.84
C ALA A 475 -7.09 8.33 13.51
N ALA A 476 -8.01 9.29 13.53
CA ALA A 476 -8.33 10.11 12.35
C ALA A 476 -7.09 10.83 11.81
N THR A 477 -6.24 11.38 12.70
CA THR A 477 -4.99 12.05 12.34
C THR A 477 -4.01 11.09 11.67
N ALA A 478 -3.83 9.90 12.22
CA ALA A 478 -2.87 8.93 11.68
C ALA A 478 -3.26 8.49 10.26
N PHE A 479 -4.52 8.11 10.02
CA PHE A 479 -4.99 7.75 8.68
C PHE A 479 -4.95 8.93 7.70
N PHE A 480 -5.28 10.14 8.14
CA PHE A 480 -5.12 11.36 7.35
C PHE A 480 -3.65 11.56 6.93
N LEU A 481 -2.71 11.43 7.86
CA LEU A 481 -1.28 11.58 7.60
C LEU A 481 -0.71 10.47 6.70
N CYS A 482 -1.26 9.25 6.77
CA CYS A 482 -0.91 8.18 5.82
C CYS A 482 -1.28 8.57 4.38
N LEU A 483 -2.48 9.13 4.17
CA LEU A 483 -2.90 9.61 2.85
C LEU A 483 -2.06 10.81 2.41
N CYS A 484 -1.73 11.75 3.31
CA CYS A 484 -0.80 12.85 3.00
C CYS A 484 0.57 12.33 2.57
N ALA A 485 1.15 11.39 3.32
CA ALA A 485 2.44 10.79 2.99
C ALA A 485 2.41 10.11 1.62
N TYR A 486 1.33 9.40 1.31
CA TYR A 486 1.16 8.80 -0.02
C TYR A 486 1.03 9.88 -1.10
N ALA A 487 0.16 10.88 -0.90
CA ALA A 487 -0.08 11.95 -1.87
C ALA A 487 1.19 12.75 -2.19
N ILE A 488 2.00 13.08 -1.17
CA ILE A 488 3.27 13.80 -1.37
C ILE A 488 4.28 12.92 -2.10
N SER A 489 4.44 11.67 -1.69
CA SER A 489 5.39 10.75 -2.33
C SER A 489 4.98 10.36 -3.75
N ALA A 490 3.70 10.41 -4.08
CA ALA A 490 3.14 10.14 -5.40
C ALA A 490 3.58 11.16 -6.48
N VAL A 491 4.06 12.34 -6.08
CA VAL A 491 4.70 13.30 -7.00
C VAL A 491 6.00 12.74 -7.59
N PHE A 492 6.63 11.78 -6.89
CA PHE A 492 7.90 11.17 -7.29
C PHE A 492 7.77 9.71 -7.72
N ALA A 493 6.53 9.19 -7.83
CA ALA A 493 6.24 7.80 -8.10
C ALA A 493 4.98 7.65 -8.96
N HIS A 494 4.92 6.60 -9.77
CA HIS A 494 3.75 6.24 -10.59
C HIS A 494 2.82 5.27 -9.86
N LEU A 495 1.62 4.97 -10.39
CA LEU A 495 0.60 4.11 -9.76
C LEU A 495 0.86 2.59 -9.92
N SER A 496 2.08 2.13 -10.17
CA SER A 496 2.38 0.70 -10.12
C SER A 496 2.10 0.14 -8.72
N TYR A 497 1.74 -1.14 -8.66
CA TYR A 497 1.38 -1.79 -7.40
C TYR A 497 0.19 -1.11 -6.70
N GLN A 498 -0.87 -0.89 -7.44
CA GLN A 498 -2.09 -0.16 -7.04
C GLN A 498 -2.68 -0.66 -5.71
N ARG A 499 -2.56 -1.95 -5.39
CA ARG A 499 -3.10 -2.57 -4.17
C ARG A 499 -2.70 -1.86 -2.87
N TYR A 500 -1.46 -1.38 -2.73
CA TYR A 500 -1.02 -0.68 -1.52
C TYR A 500 -1.75 0.65 -1.32
N PHE A 501 -1.96 1.36 -2.42
CA PHE A 501 -2.71 2.61 -2.42
C PHE A 501 -4.17 2.38 -2.05
N TRP A 502 -4.83 1.47 -2.77
CA TRP A 502 -6.26 1.23 -2.58
C TRP A 502 -6.59 0.60 -1.24
N LEU A 503 -5.70 -0.24 -0.67
CA LEU A 503 -5.81 -0.73 0.70
C LEU A 503 -5.78 0.41 1.72
N LEU A 504 -4.85 1.35 1.56
CA LEU A 504 -4.74 2.51 2.43
C LEU A 504 -5.98 3.39 2.35
N VAL A 505 -6.48 3.64 1.13
CA VAL A 505 -7.71 4.40 0.85
C VAL A 505 -8.92 3.72 1.50
N ALA A 506 -9.07 2.41 1.35
CA ALA A 506 -10.16 1.63 1.95
C ALA A 506 -10.14 1.68 3.49
N LEU A 507 -8.99 1.46 4.10
CA LEU A 507 -8.86 1.51 5.56
C LEU A 507 -9.06 2.93 6.11
N SER A 508 -8.63 3.95 5.37
CA SER A 508 -8.86 5.35 5.74
C SER A 508 -10.35 5.73 5.66
N SER A 509 -11.08 5.23 4.65
CA SER A 509 -12.53 5.41 4.55
C SER A 509 -13.26 4.68 5.67
N ALA A 510 -12.90 3.42 5.95
CA ALA A 510 -13.45 2.67 7.08
C ALA A 510 -13.19 3.37 8.42
N ALA A 511 -11.97 3.89 8.64
CA ALA A 511 -11.62 4.65 9.84
C ALA A 511 -12.49 5.90 10.00
N ALA A 512 -12.65 6.71 8.94
CA ALA A 512 -13.50 7.91 8.97
C ALA A 512 -14.94 7.56 9.35
N ARG A 513 -15.50 6.49 8.78
CA ARG A 513 -16.86 6.03 9.06
C ARG A 513 -17.02 5.49 10.49
N ILE A 514 -16.10 4.65 10.96
CA ILE A 514 -16.14 4.09 12.32
C ILE A 514 -16.05 5.20 13.35
N ILE A 515 -15.19 6.19 13.15
CA ILE A 515 -15.07 7.33 14.06
C ILE A 515 -16.34 8.19 14.01
N HIS A 516 -16.96 8.35 12.84
CA HIS A 516 -18.20 9.08 12.67
C HIS A 516 -19.38 8.41 13.39
N SER A 517 -19.50 7.08 13.30
CA SER A 517 -20.60 6.35 13.97
C SER A 517 -20.53 6.46 15.50
N GLN A 518 -19.36 6.63 16.11
CA GLN A 518 -19.23 6.91 17.54
C GLN A 518 -19.86 8.25 17.92
N ARG A 519 -19.81 9.24 17.04
CA ARG A 519 -20.44 10.54 17.24
C ARG A 519 -21.98 10.43 17.26
N GLU A 520 -22.56 9.66 16.34
CA GLU A 520 -24.01 9.46 16.29
C GLU A 520 -24.51 8.74 17.55
N THR A 521 -23.77 7.74 18.02
CA THR A 521 -24.09 7.00 19.26
C THR A 521 -24.04 7.91 20.48
N GLN A 522 -23.02 8.80 20.58
CA GLN A 522 -22.90 9.73 21.69
C GLN A 522 -24.03 10.79 21.67
N GLY A 523 -24.35 11.35 20.51
CA GLY A 523 -25.44 12.32 20.36
C GLY A 523 -26.81 11.74 20.72
N MET A 524 -27.06 10.45 20.39
CA MET A 524 -28.27 9.76 20.83
C MET A 524 -28.29 9.56 22.36
N ALA A 525 -27.19 9.17 22.97
CA ALA A 525 -27.12 9.00 24.43
C ALA A 525 -27.35 10.31 25.19
N GLU A 526 -26.82 11.42 24.70
CA GLU A 526 -27.05 12.74 25.27
C GLU A 526 -28.52 13.19 25.12
N SER A 527 -29.17 12.92 23.99
CA SER A 527 -30.60 13.25 23.77
C SER A 527 -31.54 12.46 24.70
N PHE A 528 -31.26 11.18 24.97
CA PHE A 528 -31.99 10.38 25.92
C PHE A 528 -31.84 10.85 27.37
N SER A 529 -30.62 11.28 27.75
CA SER A 529 -30.37 11.79 29.11
C SER A 529 -31.09 13.13 29.38
N PHE A 530 -31.32 13.95 28.36
CA PHE A 530 -32.10 15.20 28.48
C PHE A 530 -33.58 14.94 28.64
N GLN A 531 -34.16 13.88 28.04
CA GLN A 531 -35.56 13.53 28.18
C GLN A 531 -35.89 12.94 29.55
N ASP A 532 -34.99 12.15 30.16
CA ASP A 532 -35.20 11.58 31.50
C ASP A 532 -34.99 12.61 32.64
N GLY A 533 -34.28 13.70 32.40
CA GLY A 533 -34.07 14.78 33.39
C GLY A 533 -35.16 15.83 33.44
N SER A 534 -36.18 15.73 32.56
CA SER A 534 -37.30 16.69 32.48
C SER A 534 -38.64 16.15 33.03
N LEU A 535 -38.65 15.00 33.69
CA LEU A 535 -39.75 14.41 34.46
C LEU A 535 -39.42 14.48 35.95
#